data_4025d776509c8b57c6bd2bc2c998a9ef
#
_entry.id   4025d776509c8b57c6bd2bc2c998a9ef
#
_cell.length_a   1.000
_cell.length_b   1.000
_cell.length_c   1.000
_cell.angle_alpha   90.00
_cell.angle_beta   90.00
_cell.angle_gamma   90.00
#
_symmetry.space_group_name_H-M   'P 1'
#
loop_
_entity.id
_entity.type
_entity.pdbx_description
1 polymer ?
#
loop_
_entity_poly.entity_id
_entity_poly.type
_entity_poly.pdbx_seq_one_letter_code
_entity_poly.pdbx_strand_id
1 'polypeptide(L)'
;MVKNSLSIFKLMKRTIAKILCVGVLVMTLQSYLSGQNNVFRIGFQASPVFSGIRNNNDLIVKNGGSLGLKLGAISDIPWKEHSSFTLGLNFAFHEGGQFLYEVGGNYLPNSDLSDPLLQTGDKPLPDGVKIRYQLQYLEIPAGLKFRTNEKGNATYFLEAPVITLAFLMRGRGDIETEDYIKEQENIKKDLVVPNIFLGLGAGVEYAMSQNNSLIAGLYFQRGLIDFTQDHGNSAVHNPDIIPTYLTEQDDSRATIGNLILFLGILF
;
A
#
# COMPACT_ATOMS: atom_id res chain seq x y z
N MET A 1 25.85 15.48 -24.38
CA MET A 1 24.48 15.01 -24.11
C MET A 1 24.15 13.64 -24.69
N VAL A 2 24.74 13.15 -25.77
CA VAL A 2 24.41 11.87 -26.44
C VAL A 2 24.92 10.61 -25.71
N LYS A 3 25.98 10.70 -24.89
CA LYS A 3 26.53 9.53 -24.15
C LYS A 3 25.66 8.99 -23.02
N ASN A 4 24.83 9.83 -22.39
CA ASN A 4 23.97 9.42 -21.28
C ASN A 4 22.70 8.68 -21.76
N SER A 5 22.17 8.99 -22.94
CA SER A 5 21.00 8.30 -23.48
C SER A 5 21.30 6.84 -23.88
N LEU A 6 22.51 6.57 -24.36
CA LEU A 6 22.94 5.21 -24.73
C LEU A 6 23.11 4.28 -23.51
N SER A 7 23.53 4.85 -22.37
CA SER A 7 23.71 4.09 -21.13
C SER A 7 22.36 3.70 -20.51
N ILE A 8 21.39 4.62 -20.52
CA ILE A 8 20.02 4.38 -20.04
C ILE A 8 19.32 3.32 -20.90
N PHE A 9 19.49 3.40 -22.23
CA PHE A 9 18.90 2.42 -23.14
C PHE A 9 19.50 1.01 -22.98
N LYS A 10 20.81 0.90 -22.69
CA LYS A 10 21.47 -0.38 -22.36
C LYS A 10 21.00 -0.95 -21.01
N LEU A 11 20.78 -0.09 -20.01
CA LEU A 11 20.27 -0.49 -18.69
C LEU A 11 18.85 -1.01 -18.81
N MET A 12 18.00 -0.29 -19.55
CA MET A 12 16.60 -0.67 -19.78
C MET A 12 16.47 -2.01 -20.53
N LYS A 13 17.28 -2.25 -21.58
CA LYS A 13 17.34 -3.55 -22.29
C LYS A 13 17.78 -4.69 -21.38
N ARG A 14 18.76 -4.46 -20.48
CA ARG A 14 19.20 -5.48 -19.50
C ARG A 14 18.12 -5.81 -18.47
N THR A 15 17.37 -4.82 -18.04
CA THR A 15 16.26 -5.00 -17.09
C THR A 15 15.09 -5.75 -17.73
N ILE A 16 14.71 -5.40 -18.96
CA ILE A 16 13.68 -6.11 -19.73
C ILE A 16 14.11 -7.56 -20.00
N ALA A 17 15.37 -7.81 -20.38
CA ALA A 17 15.87 -9.16 -20.57
C ALA A 17 15.83 -10.00 -19.29
N LYS A 18 16.14 -9.43 -18.13
CA LYS A 18 16.02 -10.12 -16.84
C LYS A 18 14.58 -10.46 -16.50
N ILE A 19 13.63 -9.56 -16.73
CA ILE A 19 12.20 -9.78 -16.51
C ILE A 19 11.69 -10.89 -17.45
N LEU A 20 12.09 -10.88 -18.72
CA LEU A 20 11.78 -11.93 -19.68
C LEU A 20 12.38 -13.29 -19.29
N CYS A 21 13.63 -13.32 -18.81
CA CYS A 21 14.25 -14.55 -18.30
C CYS A 21 13.53 -15.12 -17.06
N VAL A 22 13.10 -14.26 -16.13
CA VAL A 22 12.31 -14.65 -14.97
C VAL A 22 10.94 -15.19 -15.42
N GLY A 23 10.29 -14.54 -16.37
CA GLY A 23 9.03 -15.02 -16.95
C GLY A 23 9.15 -16.39 -17.64
N VAL A 24 10.22 -16.61 -18.43
CA VAL A 24 10.52 -17.89 -19.06
C VAL A 24 10.87 -18.96 -18.01
N LEU A 25 11.61 -18.62 -16.96
CA LEU A 25 11.93 -19.53 -15.86
C LEU A 25 10.68 -19.97 -15.10
N VAL A 26 9.74 -19.06 -14.86
CA VAL A 26 8.45 -19.37 -14.25
C VAL A 26 7.61 -20.28 -15.14
N MET A 27 7.60 -20.04 -16.47
CA MET A 27 6.89 -20.90 -17.43
C MET A 27 7.50 -22.31 -17.54
N THR A 28 8.83 -22.44 -17.45
CA THR A 28 9.49 -23.75 -17.48
C THR A 28 9.30 -24.54 -16.17
N LEU A 29 9.20 -23.86 -15.03
CA LEU A 29 8.85 -24.48 -13.74
C LEU A 29 7.44 -25.10 -13.75
N GLN A 30 6.49 -24.53 -14.50
CA GLN A 30 5.15 -25.11 -14.67
C GLN A 30 5.18 -26.49 -15.32
N SER A 31 6.08 -26.71 -16.28
CA SER A 31 6.19 -28.00 -16.99
C SER A 31 6.74 -29.13 -16.10
N TYR A 32 7.52 -28.81 -15.07
CA TYR A 32 8.08 -29.82 -14.14
C TYR A 32 7.12 -30.16 -12.99
N LEU A 33 6.16 -29.30 -12.66
CA LEU A 33 5.19 -29.49 -11.56
C LEU A 33 3.92 -30.23 -12.02
N SER A 34 3.70 -30.43 -13.31
CA SER A 34 2.52 -31.08 -13.90
C SER A 34 2.38 -32.59 -13.63
N GLY A 35 3.22 -33.16 -12.79
CA GLY A 35 3.21 -34.60 -12.44
C GLY A 35 2.35 -34.98 -11.21
N GLN A 36 1.77 -34.03 -10.50
CA GLN A 36 0.87 -34.31 -9.38
C GLN A 36 -0.46 -33.58 -9.63
N ASN A 37 -1.58 -34.18 -9.23
CA ASN A 37 -2.95 -33.67 -9.42
C ASN A 37 -3.25 -32.28 -8.80
N ASN A 38 -2.25 -31.59 -8.27
CA ASN A 38 -2.34 -30.24 -7.74
C ASN A 38 -1.75 -29.24 -8.74
N VAL A 39 -2.58 -28.70 -9.60
CA VAL A 39 -2.15 -27.72 -10.61
C VAL A 39 -1.86 -26.39 -9.96
N PHE A 40 -0.61 -25.93 -10.02
CA PHE A 40 -0.22 -24.56 -9.70
C PHE A 40 -0.90 -23.58 -10.66
N ARG A 41 -1.62 -22.62 -10.13
CA ARG A 41 -2.36 -21.64 -10.92
C ARG A 41 -1.73 -20.26 -10.76
N ILE A 42 -1.62 -19.52 -11.86
CA ILE A 42 -1.19 -18.12 -11.88
C ILE A 42 -2.34 -17.29 -12.43
N GLY A 43 -2.39 -16.04 -12.03
CA GLY A 43 -3.40 -15.12 -12.52
C GLY A 43 -3.03 -13.67 -12.29
N PHE A 44 -3.99 -12.81 -12.60
CA PHE A 44 -3.87 -11.38 -12.42
C PHE A 44 -5.04 -10.83 -11.62
N GLN A 45 -4.79 -9.74 -10.90
CA GLN A 45 -5.83 -9.01 -10.18
C GLN A 45 -5.84 -7.53 -10.54
N ALA A 46 -7.05 -6.96 -10.49
CA ALA A 46 -7.30 -5.52 -10.52
C ALA A 46 -8.36 -5.22 -9.45
N SER A 47 -7.94 -4.66 -8.34
CA SER A 47 -8.73 -4.61 -7.11
C SER A 47 -8.85 -3.17 -6.61
N PRO A 48 -10.04 -2.54 -6.68
CA PRO A 48 -10.30 -1.29 -5.98
C PRO A 48 -10.07 -1.42 -4.48
N VAL A 49 -9.48 -0.38 -3.89
CA VAL A 49 -9.13 -0.33 -2.46
C VAL A 49 -9.73 0.91 -1.82
N PHE A 50 -10.49 0.71 -0.75
CA PHE A 50 -10.90 1.77 0.16
C PHE A 50 -9.92 1.81 1.31
N SER A 51 -9.07 2.83 1.33
CA SER A 51 -8.01 3.00 2.32
C SER A 51 -8.36 4.07 3.33
N GLY A 52 -7.92 3.90 4.56
CA GLY A 52 -8.06 4.88 5.62
C GLY A 52 -6.89 4.81 6.57
N ILE A 53 -6.63 5.91 7.23
CA ILE A 53 -5.55 6.05 8.20
C ILE A 53 -6.12 6.27 9.60
N ARG A 54 -5.36 5.84 10.62
CA ARG A 54 -5.70 6.04 12.04
C ARG A 54 -4.46 6.48 12.77
N ASN A 55 -4.63 7.36 13.73
CA ASN A 55 -3.60 7.82 14.64
C ASN A 55 -4.06 7.54 16.09
N ASN A 56 -3.13 7.46 17.04
CA ASN A 56 -3.39 7.32 18.46
C ASN A 56 -3.30 8.66 19.22
N ASN A 57 -3.00 9.77 18.56
CA ASN A 57 -2.98 11.10 19.11
C ASN A 57 -4.32 11.80 18.87
N ASP A 58 -4.95 12.27 19.93
CA ASP A 58 -6.27 12.92 19.88
C ASP A 58 -6.26 14.26 19.13
N LEU A 59 -5.09 14.91 19.01
CA LEU A 59 -4.90 16.16 18.26
C LEU A 59 -4.74 15.94 16.74
N ILE A 60 -4.61 14.69 16.31
CA ILE A 60 -4.50 14.30 14.89
C ILE A 60 -5.72 13.48 14.50
N VAL A 61 -6.73 14.16 13.99
CA VAL A 61 -8.04 13.56 13.74
C VAL A 61 -8.11 12.99 12.32
N LYS A 62 -8.69 11.81 12.18
CA LYS A 62 -9.00 11.25 10.86
C LYS A 62 -10.03 12.14 10.15
N ASN A 63 -9.69 12.64 8.95
CA ASN A 63 -10.52 13.54 8.16
C ASN A 63 -10.82 13.01 6.74
N GLY A 64 -10.82 11.71 6.55
CA GLY A 64 -11.20 11.10 5.28
C GLY A 64 -10.39 9.85 4.94
N GLY A 65 -10.89 9.13 3.95
CA GLY A 65 -10.24 7.99 3.35
C GLY A 65 -9.76 8.29 1.93
N SER A 66 -9.11 7.31 1.31
CA SER A 66 -8.64 7.35 -0.07
C SER A 66 -9.24 6.21 -0.87
N LEU A 67 -9.48 6.42 -2.15
CA LEU A 67 -9.82 5.38 -3.09
C LEU A 67 -8.57 5.06 -3.91
N GLY A 68 -8.12 3.84 -3.83
CA GLY A 68 -6.92 3.34 -4.50
C GLY A 68 -7.23 2.18 -5.44
N LEU A 69 -6.17 1.65 -6.03
CA LEU A 69 -6.22 0.49 -6.93
C LEU A 69 -5.01 -0.39 -6.69
N LYS A 70 -5.23 -1.71 -6.58
CA LYS A 70 -4.16 -2.72 -6.63
C LYS A 70 -4.19 -3.45 -7.96
N LEU A 71 -3.04 -3.50 -8.62
CA LEU A 71 -2.82 -4.26 -9.85
C LEU A 71 -1.66 -5.22 -9.63
N GLY A 72 -1.81 -6.48 -10.00
CA GLY A 72 -0.72 -7.42 -9.81
C GLY A 72 -0.97 -8.83 -10.30
N ALA A 73 0.04 -9.67 -10.06
CA ALA A 73 -0.02 -11.10 -10.28
C ALA A 73 -0.34 -11.82 -8.98
N ILE A 74 -1.10 -12.89 -9.10
CA ILE A 74 -1.45 -13.80 -8.01
C ILE A 74 -1.08 -15.22 -8.39
N SER A 75 -0.73 -16.02 -7.41
CA SER A 75 -0.53 -17.45 -7.59
C SER A 75 -1.27 -18.21 -6.50
N ASP A 76 -1.68 -19.42 -6.86
CA ASP A 76 -2.42 -20.32 -6.01
C ASP A 76 -1.74 -21.70 -6.09
N ILE A 77 -1.18 -22.14 -4.96
CA ILE A 77 -0.36 -23.34 -4.83
C ILE A 77 -1.12 -24.32 -3.95
N PRO A 78 -1.91 -25.24 -4.53
CA PRO A 78 -2.64 -26.24 -3.79
C PRO A 78 -1.69 -27.18 -3.04
N TRP A 79 -1.98 -27.45 -1.77
CA TRP A 79 -1.25 -28.44 -0.96
C TRP A 79 -2.15 -29.59 -0.48
N LYS A 80 -3.46 -29.32 -0.44
CA LYS A 80 -4.52 -30.30 -0.16
C LYS A 80 -5.73 -29.98 -1.02
N GLU A 81 -6.68 -30.89 -1.10
CA GLU A 81 -7.89 -30.77 -1.91
C GLU A 81 -8.63 -29.44 -1.71
N HIS A 82 -8.74 -29.00 -0.45
CA HIS A 82 -9.49 -27.79 -0.08
C HIS A 82 -8.60 -26.66 0.47
N SER A 83 -7.28 -26.77 0.35
CA SER A 83 -6.36 -25.82 0.94
C SER A 83 -5.20 -25.50 0.00
N SER A 84 -4.84 -24.22 -0.08
CA SER A 84 -3.70 -23.74 -0.87
C SER A 84 -2.96 -22.63 -0.17
N PHE A 85 -1.70 -22.47 -0.56
CA PHE A 85 -0.94 -21.24 -0.31
C PHE A 85 -1.21 -20.27 -1.45
N THR A 86 -1.38 -19.01 -1.10
CA THR A 86 -1.42 -17.92 -2.08
C THR A 86 -0.17 -17.06 -1.94
N LEU A 87 0.33 -16.58 -3.07
CA LEU A 87 1.43 -15.63 -3.14
C LEU A 87 1.13 -14.64 -4.25
N GLY A 88 1.46 -13.36 -4.03
CA GLY A 88 1.23 -12.34 -5.03
C GLY A 88 2.35 -11.33 -5.12
N LEU A 89 2.29 -10.52 -6.16
CA LEU A 89 3.11 -9.33 -6.33
C LEU A 89 2.22 -8.23 -6.90
N ASN A 90 1.99 -7.18 -6.11
CA ASN A 90 1.05 -6.12 -6.44
C ASN A 90 1.70 -4.76 -6.43
N PHE A 91 1.21 -3.88 -7.28
CA PHE A 91 1.40 -2.44 -7.17
C PHE A 91 0.11 -1.84 -6.60
N ALA A 92 0.23 -1.21 -5.44
CA ALA A 92 -0.86 -0.49 -4.80
C ALA A 92 -0.71 1.02 -5.03
N PHE A 93 -1.76 1.65 -5.50
CA PHE A 93 -1.81 3.07 -5.83
C PHE A 93 -2.81 3.79 -4.95
N HIS A 94 -2.46 5.01 -4.48
CA HIS A 94 -3.31 5.90 -3.70
C HIS A 94 -3.87 5.28 -2.40
N GLU A 95 -3.06 4.45 -1.71
CA GLU A 95 -3.36 4.05 -0.34
C GLU A 95 -3.09 5.22 0.62
N GLY A 96 -3.80 5.26 1.75
CA GLY A 96 -3.64 6.29 2.76
C GLY A 96 -4.96 6.90 3.19
N GLY A 97 -5.00 8.23 3.29
CA GLY A 97 -6.17 8.97 3.78
C GLY A 97 -5.79 10.39 4.14
N GLN A 98 -6.61 11.05 4.91
CA GLN A 98 -6.40 12.45 5.32
C GLN A 98 -6.45 12.57 6.83
N PHE A 99 -5.46 13.28 7.39
CA PHE A 99 -5.46 13.77 8.76
C PHE A 99 -5.77 15.25 8.79
N LEU A 100 -6.47 15.65 9.84
CA LEU A 100 -6.62 17.02 10.31
C LEU A 100 -5.74 17.17 11.55
N TYR A 101 -4.81 18.09 11.52
CA TYR A 101 -3.95 18.45 12.64
C TYR A 101 -4.56 19.65 13.36
N GLU A 102 -5.16 19.44 14.53
CA GLU A 102 -5.81 20.50 15.30
C GLU A 102 -4.81 21.55 15.77
N VAL A 103 -3.59 21.12 16.08
CA VAL A 103 -2.47 21.99 16.43
C VAL A 103 -1.47 21.97 15.27
N GLY A 104 -1.09 23.16 14.82
CA GLY A 104 -0.09 23.34 13.78
C GLY A 104 1.33 23.00 14.26
N GLY A 105 2.27 22.92 13.33
CA GLY A 105 3.65 22.55 13.64
C GLY A 105 4.48 22.27 12.41
N ASN A 106 5.61 21.60 12.62
CA ASN A 106 6.46 21.11 11.53
C ASN A 106 6.34 19.57 11.43
N TYR A 107 5.34 19.09 10.72
CA TYR A 107 5.07 17.65 10.60
C TYR A 107 5.83 16.95 9.47
N LEU A 108 6.48 17.71 8.58
CA LEU A 108 7.18 17.19 7.40
C LEU A 108 8.60 17.77 7.27
N PRO A 109 9.45 17.69 8.33
CA PRO A 109 10.73 18.41 8.39
C PRO A 109 11.75 17.96 7.35
N ASN A 110 11.71 16.70 6.89
CA ASN A 110 12.69 16.12 5.99
C ASN A 110 12.20 16.02 4.53
N SER A 111 10.94 16.36 4.29
CA SER A 111 10.29 16.22 2.99
C SER A 111 10.81 17.24 1.97
N ASP A 112 10.74 16.89 0.69
CA ASP A 112 11.12 17.80 -0.40
C ASP A 112 9.88 18.57 -0.85
N LEU A 113 9.48 19.59 -0.07
CA LEU A 113 8.33 20.44 -0.37
C LEU A 113 8.68 21.51 -1.40
N SER A 114 7.70 21.91 -2.21
CA SER A 114 7.86 22.93 -3.23
C SER A 114 8.11 24.33 -2.65
N ASP A 115 7.61 24.55 -1.43
CA ASP A 115 7.72 25.81 -0.71
C ASP A 115 8.47 25.60 0.61
N PRO A 116 9.71 26.10 0.76
CA PRO A 116 10.49 25.97 1.99
C PRO A 116 9.82 26.62 3.23
N LEU A 117 8.91 27.56 3.05
CA LEU A 117 8.21 28.20 4.17
C LEU A 117 7.31 27.21 4.94
N LEU A 118 6.92 26.09 4.29
CA LEU A 118 6.14 25.04 4.94
C LEU A 118 6.95 24.20 5.95
N GLN A 119 8.26 24.44 6.05
CA GLN A 119 9.18 23.72 6.94
C GLN A 119 10.02 24.66 7.81
N THR A 120 9.89 25.99 7.63
CA THR A 120 10.75 26.98 8.30
C THR A 120 10.01 27.65 9.44
N GLY A 121 10.64 27.71 10.61
CA GLY A 121 10.10 28.32 11.82
C GLY A 121 9.49 27.29 12.77
N ASP A 122 9.01 27.78 13.91
CA ASP A 122 8.47 26.93 14.99
C ASP A 122 7.09 26.37 14.66
N LYS A 123 6.33 27.06 13.82
CA LYS A 123 4.98 26.67 13.40
C LYS A 123 4.75 26.95 11.90
N PRO A 124 5.45 26.24 11.00
CA PRO A 124 5.32 26.48 9.57
C PRO A 124 3.95 26.07 8.99
N LEU A 125 3.28 25.10 9.62
CA LEU A 125 1.91 24.73 9.28
C LEU A 125 0.94 25.25 10.35
N PRO A 126 -0.17 25.90 9.95
CA PRO A 126 -1.15 26.47 10.87
C PRO A 126 -1.98 25.40 11.58
N ASP A 127 -2.70 25.84 12.64
CA ASP A 127 -3.74 25.01 13.26
C ASP A 127 -4.83 24.65 12.27
N GLY A 128 -5.34 23.44 12.35
CA GLY A 128 -6.38 22.96 11.44
C GLY A 128 -5.88 22.55 10.04
N VAL A 129 -4.56 22.46 9.84
CA VAL A 129 -4.01 21.98 8.57
C VAL A 129 -4.44 20.54 8.30
N LYS A 130 -4.82 20.28 7.05
CA LYS A 130 -5.15 18.94 6.58
C LYS A 130 -4.04 18.43 5.68
N ILE A 131 -3.56 17.23 5.96
CA ILE A 131 -2.56 16.54 5.12
C ILE A 131 -3.19 15.25 4.61
N ARG A 132 -3.32 15.16 3.28
CA ARG A 132 -3.76 13.95 2.60
C ARG A 132 -2.56 13.15 2.15
N TYR A 133 -2.47 11.91 2.61
CA TYR A 133 -1.42 10.96 2.26
C TYR A 133 -1.86 10.12 1.08
N GLN A 134 -1.05 10.12 0.01
CA GLN A 134 -1.25 9.33 -1.21
C GLN A 134 -0.01 8.45 -1.41
N LEU A 135 -0.11 7.21 -0.97
CA LEU A 135 1.00 6.28 -0.89
C LEU A 135 0.92 5.24 -2.00
N GLN A 136 2.08 4.89 -2.56
CA GLN A 136 2.21 3.82 -3.55
C GLN A 136 3.16 2.77 -3.01
N TYR A 137 2.68 1.53 -2.95
CA TYR A 137 3.44 0.40 -2.43
C TYR A 137 3.69 -0.67 -3.51
N LEU A 138 4.85 -1.31 -3.41
CA LEU A 138 5.07 -2.65 -3.95
C LEU A 138 4.75 -3.64 -2.84
N GLU A 139 3.80 -4.53 -3.07
CA GLU A 139 3.29 -5.47 -2.08
C GLU A 139 3.56 -6.92 -2.47
N ILE A 140 3.89 -7.72 -1.47
CA ILE A 140 4.06 -9.18 -1.59
C ILE A 140 3.10 -9.83 -0.58
N PRO A 141 1.83 -10.06 -0.94
CA PRO A 141 0.90 -10.81 -0.11
C PRO A 141 1.21 -12.31 -0.14
N ALA A 142 1.09 -12.96 1.02
CA ALA A 142 1.15 -14.39 1.20
C ALA A 142 0.03 -14.83 2.14
N GLY A 143 -0.73 -15.86 1.78
CA GLY A 143 -1.90 -16.28 2.54
C GLY A 143 -2.15 -17.78 2.53
N LEU A 144 -3.06 -18.18 3.42
CA LEU A 144 -3.62 -19.52 3.44
C LEU A 144 -5.08 -19.46 2.99
N LYS A 145 -5.40 -20.13 1.90
CA LYS A 145 -6.73 -20.18 1.32
C LYS A 145 -7.38 -21.54 1.57
N PHE A 146 -8.61 -21.50 2.08
CA PHE A 146 -9.44 -22.65 2.32
C PHE A 146 -10.68 -22.57 1.42
N ARG A 147 -11.05 -23.68 0.77
CA ARG A 147 -12.15 -23.75 -0.17
C ARG A 147 -13.22 -24.72 0.29
N THR A 148 -14.46 -24.42 -0.08
CA THR A 148 -15.56 -25.39 0.00
C THR A 148 -15.50 -26.37 -1.17
N ASN A 149 -16.34 -27.41 -1.11
CA ASN A 149 -16.64 -28.19 -2.31
C ASN A 149 -17.29 -27.31 -3.37
N GLU A 150 -17.05 -27.63 -4.61
CA GLU A 150 -17.66 -26.97 -5.75
C GLU A 150 -19.19 -27.18 -5.76
N LYS A 151 -19.93 -26.09 -5.98
CA LYS A 151 -21.39 -26.12 -6.15
C LYS A 151 -21.73 -25.52 -7.52
N GLY A 152 -22.03 -26.38 -8.48
CA GLY A 152 -22.09 -25.97 -9.88
C GLY A 152 -20.71 -25.54 -10.35
N ASN A 153 -20.57 -24.30 -10.81
CA ASN A 153 -19.28 -23.73 -11.22
C ASN A 153 -18.65 -22.81 -10.16
N ALA A 154 -19.24 -22.72 -8.96
CA ALA A 154 -18.80 -21.82 -7.91
C ALA A 154 -18.17 -22.57 -6.75
N THR A 155 -17.01 -22.07 -6.31
CA THR A 155 -16.31 -22.51 -5.10
C THR A 155 -16.12 -21.31 -4.18
N TYR A 156 -16.63 -21.40 -2.96
CA TYR A 156 -16.42 -20.35 -1.95
C TYR A 156 -15.08 -20.56 -1.27
N PHE A 157 -14.43 -19.45 -0.91
CA PHE A 157 -13.17 -19.51 -0.19
C PHE A 157 -13.11 -18.52 0.98
N LEU A 158 -12.29 -18.88 1.95
CA LEU A 158 -11.78 -18.04 3.01
C LEU A 158 -10.26 -18.02 2.90
N GLU A 159 -9.66 -16.84 2.99
CA GLU A 159 -8.20 -16.68 3.02
C GLU A 159 -7.79 -15.98 4.31
N ALA A 160 -7.13 -16.72 5.19
CA ALA A 160 -6.68 -16.23 6.50
C ALA A 160 -5.59 -17.16 7.08
N PRO A 161 -4.51 -16.59 7.67
CA PRO A 161 -4.14 -15.19 7.61
C PRO A 161 -3.60 -14.81 6.23
N VAL A 162 -3.69 -13.52 5.88
CA VAL A 162 -2.96 -12.92 4.76
C VAL A 162 -1.95 -11.96 5.34
N ILE A 163 -0.66 -12.24 5.14
CA ILE A 163 0.44 -11.36 5.54
C ILE A 163 0.98 -10.69 4.28
N THR A 164 1.03 -9.36 4.27
CA THR A 164 1.54 -8.60 3.14
C THR A 164 2.75 -7.79 3.56
N LEU A 165 3.89 -8.05 2.91
CA LEU A 165 5.06 -7.18 2.99
C LEU A 165 4.89 -6.07 1.97
N ALA A 166 5.02 -4.83 2.40
CA ALA A 166 4.83 -3.66 1.55
C ALA A 166 6.05 -2.73 1.62
N PHE A 167 6.46 -2.23 0.48
CA PHE A 167 7.60 -1.32 0.34
C PHE A 167 7.14 -0.03 -0.32
N LEU A 168 7.28 1.10 0.38
CA LEU A 168 6.89 2.40 -0.11
C LEU A 168 7.73 2.82 -1.32
N MET A 169 7.11 2.89 -2.48
CA MET A 169 7.73 3.34 -3.71
C MET A 169 7.65 4.86 -3.86
N ARG A 170 6.48 5.43 -3.53
CA ARG A 170 6.20 6.86 -3.65
C ARG A 170 5.30 7.32 -2.51
N GLY A 171 5.64 8.45 -1.89
CA GLY A 171 4.81 9.16 -0.92
C GLY A 171 4.53 10.57 -1.40
N ARG A 172 3.25 10.90 -1.60
CA ARG A 172 2.79 12.23 -1.95
C ARG A 172 1.81 12.73 -0.89
N GLY A 173 1.84 14.03 -0.67
CA GLY A 173 0.93 14.70 0.25
C GLY A 173 0.28 15.90 -0.39
N ASP A 174 -1.03 16.08 -0.15
CA ASP A 174 -1.69 17.35 -0.42
C ASP A 174 -1.85 18.07 0.92
N ILE A 175 -1.34 19.28 1.02
CA ILE A 175 -1.37 20.11 2.21
C ILE A 175 -2.43 21.19 1.98
N GLU A 176 -3.52 21.13 2.74
CA GLU A 176 -4.64 22.06 2.67
C GLU A 176 -4.72 22.90 3.95
N THR A 177 -4.69 24.20 3.81
CA THR A 177 -4.91 25.19 4.86
C THR A 177 -6.10 26.06 4.49
N GLU A 178 -6.49 27.01 5.34
CA GLU A 178 -7.54 27.98 5.02
C GLU A 178 -7.17 28.88 3.83
N ASP A 179 -5.87 29.18 3.66
CA ASP A 179 -5.39 30.18 2.71
C ASP A 179 -4.90 29.57 1.39
N TYR A 180 -4.43 28.32 1.41
CA TYR A 180 -3.84 27.68 0.23
C TYR A 180 -3.97 26.17 0.23
N ILE A 181 -3.83 25.58 -0.97
CA ILE A 181 -3.69 24.14 -1.19
C ILE A 181 -2.39 23.90 -1.95
N LYS A 182 -1.52 23.04 -1.43
CA LYS A 182 -0.33 22.53 -2.11
C LYS A 182 -0.52 21.07 -2.41
N GLU A 183 -0.61 20.74 -3.68
CA GLU A 183 -0.89 19.37 -4.13
C GLU A 183 0.40 18.63 -4.51
N GLN A 184 0.38 17.31 -4.34
CA GLN A 184 1.42 16.39 -4.83
C GLN A 184 2.83 16.68 -4.27
N GLU A 185 2.93 17.22 -3.07
CA GLU A 185 4.21 17.45 -2.38
C GLU A 185 4.92 16.13 -2.11
N ASN A 186 6.25 16.12 -2.22
CA ASN A 186 7.04 14.91 -2.00
C ASN A 186 7.35 14.71 -0.52
N ILE A 187 6.52 13.91 0.15
CA ILE A 187 6.62 13.65 1.59
C ILE A 187 7.33 12.33 1.94
N LYS A 188 7.92 11.64 0.95
CA LYS A 188 8.48 10.29 1.13
C LYS A 188 9.54 10.20 2.23
N LYS A 189 10.30 11.28 2.47
CA LYS A 189 11.40 11.27 3.46
C LYS A 189 10.92 11.27 4.91
N ASP A 190 9.69 11.67 5.18
CA ASP A 190 9.06 11.61 6.50
C ASP A 190 8.16 10.37 6.63
N LEU A 191 8.29 9.40 5.72
CA LEU A 191 7.53 8.15 5.74
C LEU A 191 8.45 6.94 5.90
N VAL A 192 7.95 5.93 6.60
CA VAL A 192 8.63 4.64 6.77
C VAL A 192 8.46 3.80 5.51
N VAL A 193 9.58 3.29 4.97
CA VAL A 193 9.57 2.53 3.72
C VAL A 193 8.93 1.15 3.86
N PRO A 194 9.34 0.27 4.83
CA PRO A 194 8.70 -1.03 4.99
C PRO A 194 7.39 -0.90 5.76
N ASN A 195 6.37 -1.64 5.34
CA ASN A 195 5.17 -1.86 6.10
C ASN A 195 4.78 -3.34 6.06
N ILE A 196 4.08 -3.80 7.07
CA ILE A 196 3.53 -5.15 7.16
C ILE A 196 2.04 -5.03 7.42
N PHE A 197 1.24 -5.66 6.56
CA PHE A 197 -0.20 -5.75 6.77
C PHE A 197 -0.57 -7.17 7.19
N LEU A 198 -1.51 -7.26 8.11
CA LEU A 198 -2.22 -8.50 8.45
C LEU A 198 -3.65 -8.38 7.96
N GLY A 199 -4.13 -9.41 7.29
CA GLY A 199 -5.45 -9.39 6.69
C GLY A 199 -6.14 -10.74 6.68
N LEU A 200 -7.36 -10.68 6.23
CA LEU A 200 -8.21 -11.82 5.92
C LEU A 200 -9.15 -11.46 4.75
N GLY A 201 -9.60 -12.45 4.02
CA GLY A 201 -10.52 -12.26 2.92
C GLY A 201 -11.45 -13.45 2.72
N ALA A 202 -12.56 -13.20 2.07
CA ALA A 202 -13.48 -14.24 1.64
C ALA A 202 -14.07 -13.90 0.28
N GLY A 203 -14.43 -14.92 -0.49
CA GLY A 203 -14.95 -14.70 -1.82
C GLY A 203 -15.43 -15.96 -2.52
N VAL A 204 -15.54 -15.84 -3.83
CA VAL A 204 -15.98 -16.92 -4.72
C VAL A 204 -15.01 -17.02 -5.90
N GLU A 205 -14.66 -18.24 -6.25
CA GLU A 205 -14.03 -18.61 -7.51
C GLU A 205 -15.13 -19.20 -8.42
N TYR A 206 -15.26 -18.68 -9.63
CA TYR A 206 -16.20 -19.16 -10.62
C TYR A 206 -15.43 -19.78 -11.78
N ALA A 207 -15.55 -21.09 -11.94
CA ALA A 207 -14.91 -21.85 -13.02
C ALA A 207 -15.55 -21.49 -14.36
N MET A 208 -14.78 -20.87 -15.26
CA MET A 208 -15.19 -20.57 -16.63
C MET A 208 -14.87 -21.72 -17.58
N SER A 209 -13.77 -22.41 -17.31
CA SER A 209 -13.32 -23.61 -18.03
C SER A 209 -12.53 -24.52 -17.09
N GLN A 210 -12.01 -25.62 -17.60
CA GLN A 210 -11.22 -26.57 -16.79
C GLN A 210 -10.02 -25.92 -16.09
N ASN A 211 -9.41 -24.88 -16.70
CA ASN A 211 -8.20 -24.25 -16.18
C ASN A 211 -8.39 -22.79 -15.79
N ASN A 212 -9.49 -22.14 -16.19
CA ASN A 212 -9.67 -20.71 -16.00
C ASN A 212 -10.79 -20.42 -15.01
N SER A 213 -10.51 -19.59 -14.03
CA SER A 213 -11.49 -19.18 -13.02
C SER A 213 -11.47 -17.67 -12.81
N LEU A 214 -12.66 -17.08 -12.69
CA LEU A 214 -12.82 -15.71 -12.15
C LEU A 214 -12.85 -15.77 -10.64
N ILE A 215 -12.21 -14.80 -10.00
CA ILE A 215 -12.24 -14.64 -8.55
C ILE A 215 -12.84 -13.28 -8.21
N ALA A 216 -13.78 -13.28 -7.27
CA ALA A 216 -14.29 -12.07 -6.66
C ALA A 216 -14.37 -12.25 -5.14
N GLY A 217 -13.99 -11.23 -4.38
CA GLY A 217 -14.01 -11.31 -2.92
C GLY A 217 -13.85 -9.96 -2.23
N LEU A 218 -13.99 -9.99 -0.92
CA LEU A 218 -13.71 -8.86 -0.05
C LEU A 218 -12.57 -9.22 0.89
N TYR A 219 -11.58 -8.34 0.99
CA TYR A 219 -10.44 -8.48 1.88
C TYR A 219 -10.34 -7.27 2.79
N PHE A 220 -10.00 -7.53 4.03
CA PHE A 220 -9.64 -6.51 5.00
C PHE A 220 -8.17 -6.68 5.37
N GLN A 221 -7.42 -5.57 5.38
CA GLN A 221 -6.01 -5.52 5.79
C GLN A 221 -5.79 -4.37 6.76
N ARG A 222 -4.91 -4.59 7.74
CA ARG A 222 -4.47 -3.57 8.68
C ARG A 222 -2.94 -3.54 8.76
N GLY A 223 -2.37 -2.36 8.59
CA GLY A 223 -0.94 -2.10 8.79
C GLY A 223 -0.58 -2.26 10.27
N LEU A 224 0.54 -2.93 10.50
CA LEU A 224 1.08 -3.19 11.85
C LEU A 224 2.20 -2.21 12.21
N ILE A 225 2.81 -1.58 11.21
CA ILE A 225 3.94 -0.64 11.38
C ILE A 225 3.39 0.78 11.27
N ASP A 226 3.95 1.68 12.04
CA ASP A 226 3.78 3.11 11.85
C ASP A 226 4.32 3.50 10.48
N PHE A 227 3.52 4.18 9.66
CA PHE A 227 3.96 4.59 8.34
C PHE A 227 4.58 5.99 8.31
N THR A 228 4.46 6.77 9.41
CA THR A 228 5.10 8.07 9.60
C THR A 228 6.42 7.92 10.35
N GLN A 229 7.36 8.83 10.10
CA GLN A 229 8.56 8.95 10.91
C GLN A 229 8.32 10.06 11.95
N ASP A 230 8.68 9.77 13.22
CA ASP A 230 8.45 10.66 14.35
C ASP A 230 9.51 11.78 14.41
N HIS A 231 9.73 12.45 13.28
CA HIS A 231 10.63 13.60 13.20
C HIS A 231 9.87 14.94 13.25
N GLY A 232 8.53 14.89 13.19
CA GLY A 232 7.67 16.03 13.23
C GLY A 232 7.56 16.62 14.65
N ASN A 233 7.18 17.89 14.72
CA ASN A 233 6.92 18.58 15.97
C ASN A 233 5.59 19.31 15.88
N SER A 234 4.80 19.25 16.96
CA SER A 234 3.64 20.09 17.19
C SER A 234 4.04 21.38 17.92
N ALA A 235 3.43 22.50 17.58
CA ALA A 235 3.65 23.78 18.24
C ALA A 235 2.58 24.01 19.31
N VAL A 236 2.90 23.71 20.57
CA VAL A 236 1.99 23.93 21.70
C VAL A 236 2.07 25.38 22.15
N HIS A 237 0.93 26.07 22.25
CA HIS A 237 0.88 27.44 22.72
C HIS A 237 1.18 27.53 24.23
N ASN A 238 2.21 28.28 24.58
CA ASN A 238 2.50 28.61 26.00
C ASN A 238 2.42 30.13 26.21
N PRO A 239 1.37 30.63 26.91
CA PRO A 239 1.18 32.05 27.11
C PRO A 239 2.23 32.69 28.05
N ASP A 240 2.95 31.87 28.81
CA ASP A 240 3.87 32.34 29.87
C ASP A 240 5.33 32.45 29.38
N ILE A 241 5.65 32.06 28.17
CA ILE A 241 7.02 31.99 27.64
C ILE A 241 7.12 32.73 26.29
N ILE A 242 8.23 33.44 26.06
CA ILE A 242 8.59 34.03 24.78
C ILE A 242 9.82 33.28 24.23
N PRO A 243 9.77 32.56 23.07
CA PRO A 243 8.64 32.51 22.13
C PRO A 243 7.43 31.75 22.69
N THR A 244 6.25 32.16 22.29
CA THR A 244 4.94 31.70 22.77
C THR A 244 4.61 30.25 22.47
N TYR A 245 5.45 29.52 21.72
CA TYR A 245 5.26 28.15 21.35
C TYR A 245 6.36 27.26 21.91
N LEU A 246 5.94 26.17 22.54
CA LEU A 246 6.80 25.01 22.80
C LEU A 246 6.63 24.03 21.67
N THR A 247 7.72 23.45 21.21
CA THR A 247 7.70 22.35 20.24
C THR A 247 7.73 21.04 21.00
N GLU A 248 6.71 20.21 20.79
CA GLU A 248 6.67 18.84 21.28
C GLU A 248 6.86 17.89 20.11
N GLN A 249 7.75 16.91 20.24
CA GLN A 249 7.97 15.89 19.22
C GLN A 249 6.69 15.07 19.04
N ASP A 250 6.30 14.84 17.78
CA ASP A 250 5.20 13.97 17.44
C ASP A 250 5.71 12.52 17.48
N ASP A 251 5.34 11.76 18.51
CA ASP A 251 5.60 10.35 18.67
C ASP A 251 4.33 9.50 18.42
N SER A 252 3.39 10.06 17.70
CA SER A 252 2.09 9.46 17.43
C SER A 252 2.18 8.32 16.42
N ARG A 253 1.48 7.23 16.69
CA ARG A 253 1.47 6.07 15.81
C ARG A 253 0.37 6.17 14.76
N ALA A 254 0.75 6.24 13.50
CA ALA A 254 -0.15 6.26 12.35
C ALA A 254 -0.16 4.92 11.60
N THR A 255 -1.33 4.32 11.39
CA THR A 255 -1.49 3.03 10.71
C THR A 255 -2.52 3.11 9.58
N ILE A 256 -2.33 2.28 8.55
CA ILE A 256 -3.20 2.19 7.38
C ILE A 256 -4.13 0.99 7.51
N GLY A 257 -5.40 1.14 7.15
CA GLY A 257 -6.36 0.06 7.04
C GLY A 257 -7.01 0.06 5.66
N ASN A 258 -7.12 -1.11 5.04
CA ASN A 258 -7.63 -1.28 3.69
C ASN A 258 -8.83 -2.23 3.66
N LEU A 259 -9.89 -1.83 2.95
CA LEU A 259 -10.96 -2.69 2.48
C LEU A 259 -10.80 -2.83 0.96
N ILE A 260 -10.62 -4.06 0.48
CA ILE A 260 -10.27 -4.37 -0.90
C ILE A 260 -11.40 -5.15 -1.54
N LEU A 261 -11.93 -4.65 -2.65
CA LEU A 261 -12.77 -5.45 -3.53
C LEU A 261 -11.85 -6.22 -4.48
N PHE A 262 -11.58 -7.47 -4.12
CA PHE A 262 -10.68 -8.33 -4.89
C PHE A 262 -11.37 -8.83 -6.15
N LEU A 263 -10.80 -8.56 -7.30
CA LEU A 263 -11.22 -9.05 -8.60
C LEU A 263 -10.01 -9.63 -9.33
N GLY A 264 -10.13 -10.86 -9.82
CA GLY A 264 -9.00 -11.53 -10.48
C GLY A 264 -9.43 -12.65 -11.41
N ILE A 265 -8.45 -13.13 -12.18
CA ILE A 265 -8.56 -14.29 -13.05
C ILE A 265 -7.37 -15.23 -12.80
N LEU A 266 -7.63 -16.52 -12.67
CA LEU A 266 -6.62 -17.59 -12.58
C LEU A 266 -6.67 -18.45 -13.83
N PHE A 267 -5.47 -18.91 -14.22
CA PHE A 267 -5.24 -19.81 -15.36
C PHE A 267 -4.57 -21.10 -14.89
#